data_9be7e98048d7234f71289e4177d0ac35
#
_entry.id   9be7e98048d7234f71289e4177d0ac35
#
_cell.length_a   1.000
_cell.length_b   1.000
_cell.length_c   1.000
_cell.angle_alpha   90.00
_cell.angle_beta   90.00
_cell.angle_gamma   90.00
#
_symmetry.space_group_name_H-M   'P 1'
#
loop_
_entity.id
_entity.type
_entity.pdbx_description
1 polymer ?
#
loop_
_entity_poly.entity_id
_entity_poly.type
_entity_poly.pdbx_seq_one_letter_code
_entity_poly.pdbx_strand_id
1 'polypeptide(L)'
;MAIETNRYAEQRQQVTGPDPRWRPTTADEMRAYVGMNVMMGVKQLPRIWCYWSTDKRYGDPFISGVMPKTRFLKLNQYIHLRDTSDMPGRDDPDYDPLYKVRPLLDLVSKKFRKVYKPARDLSVDEAMIGFKGRVHFRQYMPAKPTKWGVKVWEVCESDTGYCSNFDVYTGRKPGGRQHGLGYDVVWNITKPFHNKNHHLYYDRFFSSVLLAEHLDMVSTYVCGTIMQNRKGLPAEIASAKLKNNGELLQMQKGNMIATSYKDKRQLTFLSTSQQPFQGQGKPTCNLNYNSHMGGVDKSDQMRTYYPVGRAGKKWWRYLLWFVINLSIVNAHIVYTKSEKDPAPKKGYDHLAFRVDVAEQLIAGYTCRKHKAGKRVALANQVVAPETIGHHKLEKISGRKKICKECSVQKRRTPKGRHIETSFFCVFCDVPLCRNGCFAAYHHRNMMT
;
A
#
# COMPACT_ATOMS: atom_id res chain seq x y z
N MET A 1 15.54 0.24 5.85
CA MET A 1 14.65 -0.49 6.79
C MET A 1 15.38 -1.64 7.51
N ALA A 2 15.97 -2.64 6.81
CA ALA A 2 16.66 -3.76 7.48
C ALA A 2 17.79 -3.28 8.41
N ILE A 3 18.71 -2.45 7.92
CA ILE A 3 19.82 -1.89 8.70
C ILE A 3 19.31 -1.18 9.95
N GLU A 4 18.36 -0.26 9.81
CA GLU A 4 17.81 0.51 10.93
C GLU A 4 17.02 -0.37 11.93
N THR A 5 16.40 -1.43 11.43
CA THR A 5 15.71 -2.40 12.30
C THR A 5 16.72 -3.19 13.16
N ASN A 6 17.83 -3.61 12.57
CA ASN A 6 18.90 -4.31 13.28
C ASN A 6 19.54 -3.39 14.32
N ARG A 7 19.93 -2.17 13.91
CA ARG A 7 20.50 -1.14 14.80
C ARG A 7 19.57 -0.89 16.00
N TYR A 8 18.30 -0.64 15.77
CA TYR A 8 17.35 -0.41 16.84
C TYR A 8 17.19 -1.62 17.75
N ALA A 9 17.25 -2.84 17.22
CA ALA A 9 17.19 -4.05 18.03
C ALA A 9 18.41 -4.17 18.96
N GLU A 10 19.61 -3.86 18.46
CA GLU A 10 20.86 -3.83 19.23
C GLU A 10 20.80 -2.77 20.33
N GLN A 11 20.44 -1.53 20.02
CA GLN A 11 20.26 -0.44 20.98
C GLN A 11 19.27 -0.83 22.09
N ARG A 12 18.16 -1.48 21.73
CA ARG A 12 17.17 -1.91 22.71
C ARG A 12 17.71 -3.01 23.61
N GLN A 13 18.44 -3.96 23.09
CA GLN A 13 19.01 -5.06 23.86
C GLN A 13 20.13 -4.60 24.80
N GLN A 14 20.87 -3.57 24.46
CA GLN A 14 21.82 -2.93 25.39
C GLN A 14 21.13 -2.38 26.63
N VAL A 15 19.89 -1.87 26.51
CA VAL A 15 19.12 -1.30 27.61
C VAL A 15 18.27 -2.34 28.36
N THR A 16 17.66 -3.29 27.64
CA THR A 16 16.66 -4.23 28.21
C THR A 16 17.18 -5.64 28.43
N GLY A 17 18.45 -5.88 28.11
CA GLY A 17 19.05 -7.21 28.07
C GLY A 17 18.81 -7.97 26.78
N PRO A 18 19.53 -9.09 26.56
CA PRO A 18 19.46 -9.87 25.33
C PRO A 18 18.06 -10.41 25.05
N ASP A 19 17.66 -10.40 23.79
CA ASP A 19 16.44 -11.04 23.32
C ASP A 19 16.78 -12.34 22.55
N PRO A 20 16.70 -13.52 23.17
CA PRO A 20 17.12 -14.79 22.57
C PRO A 20 16.25 -15.20 21.36
N ARG A 21 15.11 -14.54 21.15
CA ARG A 21 14.24 -14.80 20.01
C ARG A 21 14.49 -13.82 18.84
N TRP A 22 15.37 -12.84 19.03
CA TRP A 22 15.79 -11.94 17.97
C TRP A 22 16.99 -12.52 17.21
N ARG A 23 17.01 -12.33 15.94
CA ARG A 23 18.16 -12.47 15.05
C ARG A 23 18.16 -11.32 14.04
N PRO A 24 19.30 -10.85 13.55
CA PRO A 24 19.36 -9.81 12.52
C PRO A 24 18.47 -10.15 11.34
N THR A 25 17.85 -9.13 10.76
CA THR A 25 16.99 -9.24 9.58
C THR A 25 17.73 -8.82 8.31
N THR A 26 17.24 -9.29 7.17
CA THR A 26 17.78 -8.97 5.84
C THR A 26 16.79 -8.14 5.03
N ALA A 27 17.24 -7.59 3.91
CA ALA A 27 16.37 -6.85 2.99
C ALA A 27 15.23 -7.74 2.45
N ASP A 28 15.53 -8.98 2.10
CA ASP A 28 14.54 -9.92 1.56
C ASP A 28 13.51 -10.32 2.62
N GLU A 29 13.95 -10.54 3.86
CA GLU A 29 13.03 -10.81 4.95
C GLU A 29 12.10 -9.61 5.23
N MET A 30 12.62 -8.37 5.13
CA MET A 30 11.80 -7.17 5.30
C MET A 30 10.85 -6.95 4.11
N ARG A 31 11.25 -7.29 2.88
CA ARG A 31 10.32 -7.31 1.73
C ARG A 31 9.18 -8.30 1.96
N ALA A 32 9.52 -9.53 2.36
CA ALA A 32 8.54 -10.56 2.67
C ALA A 32 7.60 -10.11 3.81
N TYR A 33 8.14 -9.47 4.85
CA TYR A 33 7.33 -8.90 5.94
C TYR A 33 6.34 -7.84 5.43
N VAL A 34 6.76 -6.95 4.52
CA VAL A 34 5.86 -5.97 3.89
C VAL A 34 4.80 -6.68 3.04
N GLY A 35 5.20 -7.64 2.19
CA GLY A 35 4.28 -8.44 1.37
C GLY A 35 3.21 -9.16 2.20
N MET A 36 3.61 -9.74 3.33
CA MET A 36 2.65 -10.34 4.28
C MET A 36 1.65 -9.31 4.81
N ASN A 37 2.08 -8.10 5.15
CA ASN A 37 1.17 -7.04 5.62
C ASN A 37 0.23 -6.56 4.51
N VAL A 38 0.67 -6.52 3.26
CA VAL A 38 -0.20 -6.22 2.10
C VAL A 38 -1.26 -7.31 1.95
N MET A 39 -0.86 -8.59 1.99
CA MET A 39 -1.80 -9.71 1.91
C MET A 39 -2.78 -9.76 3.10
N MET A 40 -2.33 -9.39 4.30
CA MET A 40 -3.20 -9.26 5.48
C MET A 40 -4.22 -8.12 5.33
N GLY A 41 -3.99 -7.15 4.44
CA GLY A 41 -4.97 -6.12 4.08
C GLY A 41 -6.03 -6.63 3.12
N VAL A 42 -5.69 -7.59 2.26
CA VAL A 42 -6.62 -8.29 1.37
C VAL A 42 -7.48 -9.27 2.18
N LYS A 43 -6.85 -10.16 2.94
CA LYS A 43 -7.53 -11.12 3.82
C LYS A 43 -7.47 -10.65 5.27
N GLN A 44 -8.45 -9.86 5.69
CA GLN A 44 -8.48 -9.29 7.03
C GLN A 44 -9.02 -10.31 8.04
N LEU A 45 -8.18 -10.76 8.97
CA LEU A 45 -8.58 -11.56 10.11
C LEU A 45 -8.67 -10.70 11.39
N PRO A 46 -9.57 -11.02 12.34
CA PRO A 46 -9.85 -10.16 13.48
C PRO A 46 -8.63 -9.95 14.39
N ARG A 47 -7.75 -10.93 14.49
CA ARG A 47 -6.54 -10.86 15.32
C ARG A 47 -5.33 -11.39 14.56
N ILE A 48 -4.16 -10.77 14.80
CA ILE A 48 -2.94 -11.10 14.09
C ILE A 48 -2.51 -12.56 14.22
N TRP A 49 -2.74 -13.19 15.35
CA TRP A 49 -2.37 -14.60 15.54
C TRP A 49 -3.29 -15.58 14.80
N CYS A 50 -4.47 -15.13 14.36
CA CYS A 50 -5.38 -15.96 13.57
C CYS A 50 -4.74 -16.48 12.29
N TYR A 51 -3.83 -15.72 11.65
CA TYR A 51 -3.15 -16.17 10.43
C TYR A 51 -2.29 -17.42 10.62
N TRP A 52 -1.86 -17.72 11.85
CA TRP A 52 -1.09 -18.92 12.21
C TRP A 52 -1.91 -19.94 13.01
N SER A 53 -3.23 -19.77 13.06
CA SER A 53 -4.11 -20.71 13.76
C SER A 53 -4.14 -22.06 13.03
N THR A 54 -4.26 -23.15 13.78
CA THR A 54 -4.59 -24.48 13.25
C THR A 54 -6.08 -24.67 13.03
N ASP A 55 -6.89 -23.75 13.56
CA ASP A 55 -8.33 -23.73 13.33
C ASP A 55 -8.62 -23.38 11.86
N LYS A 56 -9.33 -24.29 11.15
CA LYS A 56 -9.65 -24.16 9.73
C LYS A 56 -10.44 -22.88 9.38
N ARG A 57 -11.14 -22.27 10.36
CA ARG A 57 -11.89 -21.03 10.16
C ARG A 57 -11.00 -19.81 10.01
N TYR A 58 -9.77 -19.84 10.51
CA TYR A 58 -8.87 -18.69 10.55
C TYR A 58 -7.56 -18.91 9.80
N GLY A 59 -6.88 -20.01 10.03
CA GLY A 59 -5.51 -20.26 9.55
C GLY A 59 -5.30 -19.86 8.09
N ASP A 60 -4.16 -19.24 7.83
CA ASP A 60 -3.74 -18.85 6.49
C ASP A 60 -2.45 -19.55 6.10
N PRO A 61 -2.52 -20.59 5.22
CA PRO A 61 -1.34 -21.33 4.79
C PRO A 61 -0.32 -20.46 4.05
N PHE A 62 -0.77 -19.47 3.27
CA PHE A 62 0.11 -18.55 2.55
C PHE A 62 0.95 -17.75 3.55
N ILE A 63 0.30 -17.00 4.46
CA ILE A 63 1.00 -16.19 5.48
C ILE A 63 1.86 -17.07 6.39
N SER A 64 1.30 -18.16 6.89
CA SER A 64 2.04 -19.04 7.80
C SER A 64 3.17 -19.79 7.12
N GLY A 65 3.16 -19.96 5.81
CA GLY A 65 4.22 -20.53 4.99
C GLY A 65 5.45 -19.65 4.85
N VAL A 66 5.27 -18.32 4.83
CA VAL A 66 6.38 -17.34 4.69
C VAL A 66 7.25 -17.30 5.94
N MET A 67 6.67 -17.10 7.12
CA MET A 67 7.43 -17.09 8.36
C MET A 67 6.60 -17.50 9.59
N PRO A 68 7.25 -18.01 10.68
CA PRO A 68 6.59 -18.29 11.93
C PRO A 68 6.03 -17.03 12.61
N LYS A 69 4.92 -17.17 13.35
CA LYS A 69 4.31 -16.10 14.14
C LYS A 69 5.32 -15.33 14.99
N THR A 70 6.18 -16.05 15.70
CA THR A 70 7.19 -15.45 16.59
C THR A 70 8.13 -14.53 15.83
N ARG A 71 8.60 -14.92 14.63
CA ARG A 71 9.48 -14.10 13.81
C ARG A 71 8.76 -12.86 13.29
N PHE A 72 7.56 -13.00 12.76
CA PHE A 72 6.73 -11.87 12.34
C PHE A 72 6.54 -10.85 13.48
N LEU A 73 6.21 -11.32 14.67
CA LEU A 73 6.02 -10.44 15.84
C LEU A 73 7.32 -9.76 16.27
N LYS A 74 8.48 -10.41 16.13
CA LYS A 74 9.79 -9.80 16.42
C LYS A 74 10.14 -8.72 15.40
N LEU A 75 9.92 -8.96 14.10
CA LEU A 75 10.07 -7.91 13.09
C LEU A 75 9.12 -6.75 13.38
N ASN A 76 7.86 -7.04 13.70
CA ASN A 76 6.91 -6.01 14.09
C ASN A 76 7.32 -5.26 15.39
N GLN A 77 8.01 -5.88 16.33
CA GLN A 77 8.52 -5.23 17.53
C GLN A 77 9.66 -4.25 17.21
N TYR A 78 10.62 -4.68 16.40
CA TYR A 78 11.88 -3.98 16.19
C TYR A 78 11.92 -3.10 14.93
N ILE A 79 10.97 -3.23 13.99
CA ILE A 79 10.93 -2.41 12.75
C ILE A 79 11.26 -0.94 13.03
N HIS A 80 12.20 -0.37 12.26
CA HIS A 80 12.64 1.01 12.36
C HIS A 80 13.07 1.54 11.00
N LEU A 81 13.02 2.88 10.81
CA LEU A 81 13.30 3.52 9.52
C LEU A 81 14.50 4.46 9.58
N ARG A 82 14.85 4.96 10.75
CA ARG A 82 15.95 5.91 10.98
C ARG A 82 16.46 5.76 12.40
N ASP A 83 17.74 5.93 12.60
CA ASP A 83 18.34 6.07 13.92
C ASP A 83 17.73 7.28 14.65
N THR A 84 17.45 7.12 15.91
CA THR A 84 16.86 8.18 16.75
C THR A 84 17.79 8.63 17.86
N SER A 85 19.04 8.14 17.92
CA SER A 85 20.05 8.60 18.88
C SER A 85 20.37 10.08 18.66
N ASP A 86 20.47 10.51 17.40
CA ASP A 86 20.82 11.86 17.01
C ASP A 86 19.58 12.75 16.71
N MET A 87 18.41 12.33 17.20
CA MET A 87 17.20 13.13 16.98
C MET A 87 17.26 14.43 17.82
N PRO A 88 17.18 15.62 17.18
CA PRO A 88 17.17 16.88 17.90
C PRO A 88 16.06 16.96 18.96
N GLY A 89 16.34 17.65 20.07
CA GLY A 89 15.36 17.91 21.11
C GLY A 89 14.21 18.80 20.62
N ARG A 90 13.13 18.89 21.39
CA ARG A 90 11.94 19.67 20.96
C ARG A 90 12.21 21.18 20.89
N ASP A 91 13.16 21.67 21.65
CA ASP A 91 13.52 23.07 21.72
C ASP A 91 14.64 23.42 20.72
N ASP A 92 15.14 22.45 19.99
CA ASP A 92 16.13 22.61 18.96
C ASP A 92 15.49 23.16 17.68
N PRO A 93 16.08 24.17 17.01
CA PRO A 93 15.59 24.70 15.73
C PRO A 93 15.45 23.64 14.63
N ASP A 94 16.29 22.61 14.66
CA ASP A 94 16.27 21.50 13.69
C ASP A 94 15.32 20.37 14.07
N TYR A 95 14.49 20.55 15.10
CA TYR A 95 13.54 19.55 15.53
C TYR A 95 12.49 19.27 14.45
N ASP A 96 12.47 18.02 13.97
CA ASP A 96 11.44 17.53 13.04
C ASP A 96 10.49 16.54 13.76
N PRO A 97 9.21 16.88 13.95
CA PRO A 97 8.22 15.97 14.51
C PRO A 97 8.09 14.64 13.75
N LEU A 98 8.45 14.61 12.46
CA LEU A 98 8.39 13.45 11.58
C LEU A 98 9.74 12.74 11.41
N TYR A 99 10.77 13.09 12.18
CA TYR A 99 12.14 12.60 12.08
C TYR A 99 12.23 11.09 11.80
N LYS A 100 11.43 10.29 12.52
CA LYS A 100 11.43 8.81 12.41
C LYS A 100 11.01 8.28 11.04
N VAL A 101 10.25 9.05 10.27
CA VAL A 101 9.71 8.64 8.97
C VAL A 101 10.07 9.60 7.83
N ARG A 102 10.69 10.73 8.13
CA ARG A 102 11.03 11.78 7.17
C ARG A 102 11.71 11.26 5.90
N PRO A 103 12.79 10.44 5.98
CA PRO A 103 13.45 9.95 4.78
C PRO A 103 12.54 9.15 3.84
N LEU A 104 11.58 8.40 4.41
CA LEU A 104 10.60 7.66 3.61
C LEU A 104 9.59 8.58 2.95
N LEU A 105 9.05 9.58 3.68
CA LEU A 105 8.09 10.54 3.15
C LEU A 105 8.68 11.32 1.98
N ASP A 106 9.90 11.83 2.15
CA ASP A 106 10.60 12.61 1.12
C ASP A 106 10.94 11.78 -0.11
N LEU A 107 11.42 10.53 0.10
CA LEU A 107 11.71 9.59 -0.99
C LEU A 107 10.46 9.32 -1.82
N VAL A 108 9.35 8.97 -1.17
CA VAL A 108 8.12 8.58 -1.85
C VAL A 108 7.47 9.77 -2.55
N SER A 109 7.41 10.94 -1.92
CA SER A 109 6.91 12.17 -2.54
C SER A 109 7.68 12.54 -3.81
N LYS A 110 9.03 12.45 -3.78
CA LYS A 110 9.87 12.65 -4.98
C LYS A 110 9.58 11.61 -6.06
N LYS A 111 9.41 10.34 -5.68
CA LYS A 111 9.13 9.24 -6.63
C LYS A 111 7.77 9.41 -7.29
N PHE A 112 6.72 9.79 -6.57
CA PHE A 112 5.41 10.02 -7.14
C PHE A 112 5.47 11.05 -8.28
N ARG A 113 6.10 12.19 -8.05
CA ARG A 113 6.27 13.23 -9.08
C ARG A 113 7.19 12.83 -10.25
N LYS A 114 8.13 11.90 -10.02
CA LYS A 114 9.03 11.42 -11.07
C LYS A 114 8.38 10.39 -11.98
N VAL A 115 7.57 9.49 -11.41
CA VAL A 115 7.03 8.32 -12.11
C VAL A 115 5.83 8.69 -12.99
N TYR A 116 5.03 9.65 -12.57
CA TYR A 116 3.80 10.03 -13.25
C TYR A 116 3.67 11.55 -13.37
N LYS A 117 3.28 12.01 -14.53
CA LYS A 117 2.93 13.41 -14.79
C LYS A 117 1.40 13.50 -14.80
N PRO A 118 0.78 14.15 -13.82
CA PRO A 118 -0.67 14.24 -13.76
C PRO A 118 -1.20 15.09 -14.94
N ALA A 119 -2.43 14.84 -15.34
CA ALA A 119 -3.16 15.66 -16.28
C ALA A 119 -3.42 17.06 -15.71
N ARG A 120 -4.19 17.88 -16.45
CA ARG A 120 -4.42 19.29 -16.14
C ARG A 120 -5.08 19.49 -14.76
N ASP A 121 -6.09 18.68 -14.45
CA ASP A 121 -7.01 18.91 -13.32
C ASP A 121 -6.56 18.17 -12.05
N LEU A 122 -6.29 18.95 -11.00
CA LEU A 122 -5.79 18.45 -9.71
C LEU A 122 -6.73 18.89 -8.57
N SER A 123 -7.04 18.00 -7.67
CA SER A 123 -7.74 18.31 -6.42
C SER A 123 -6.77 18.41 -5.25
N VAL A 124 -7.05 19.35 -4.35
CA VAL A 124 -6.32 19.51 -3.08
C VAL A 124 -7.31 19.37 -1.94
N ASP A 125 -7.07 18.41 -1.05
CA ASP A 125 -7.91 18.19 0.13
C ASP A 125 -7.11 17.50 1.25
N GLU A 126 -7.80 17.21 2.37
CA GLU A 126 -7.22 16.46 3.47
C GLU A 126 -7.64 14.99 3.51
N ALA A 127 -6.65 14.12 3.75
CA ALA A 127 -6.83 12.74 4.15
C ALA A 127 -6.63 12.55 5.66
N MET A 128 -7.28 11.55 6.23
CA MET A 128 -7.15 11.22 7.65
C MET A 128 -6.60 9.82 7.86
N ILE A 129 -5.49 9.73 8.61
CA ILE A 129 -4.91 8.47 9.06
C ILE A 129 -5.39 8.20 10.48
N GLY A 130 -6.27 7.23 10.66
CA GLY A 130 -6.86 6.91 11.96
C GLY A 130 -5.82 6.54 13.01
N PHE A 131 -5.73 7.34 14.10
CA PHE A 131 -4.83 7.09 15.21
C PHE A 131 -5.42 7.61 16.52
N LYS A 132 -5.59 6.72 17.50
CA LYS A 132 -6.13 7.05 18.83
C LYS A 132 -5.07 7.21 19.92
N GLY A 133 -3.78 6.93 19.59
CA GLY A 133 -2.68 7.03 20.54
C GLY A 133 -2.27 8.47 20.85
N ARG A 134 -1.17 8.63 21.59
CA ARG A 134 -0.64 9.95 21.97
C ARG A 134 0.38 10.44 20.95
N VAL A 135 0.07 11.55 20.31
CA VAL A 135 0.99 12.36 19.49
C VAL A 135 0.49 13.81 19.50
N HIS A 136 1.39 14.79 19.59
CA HIS A 136 1.01 16.19 19.79
C HIS A 136 0.26 16.79 18.60
N PHE A 137 0.50 16.30 17.37
CA PHE A 137 -0.20 16.76 16.16
C PHE A 137 -1.43 15.93 15.79
N ARG A 138 -1.96 15.11 16.69
CA ARG A 138 -3.23 14.41 16.46
C ARG A 138 -4.37 15.41 16.35
N GLN A 139 -5.22 15.23 15.32
CA GLN A 139 -6.36 16.08 15.04
C GLN A 139 -7.69 15.39 15.33
N TYR A 140 -8.69 16.20 15.67
CA TYR A 140 -10.08 15.78 15.76
C TYR A 140 -10.87 16.42 14.64
N MET A 141 -11.52 15.62 13.79
CA MET A 141 -12.32 16.06 12.65
C MET A 141 -13.68 15.37 12.69
N PRO A 142 -14.69 15.99 13.31
CA PRO A 142 -15.99 15.36 13.56
C PRO A 142 -16.73 14.98 12.27
N ALA A 143 -16.53 15.71 11.18
CA ALA A 143 -17.18 15.50 9.89
C ALA A 143 -16.59 14.31 9.08
N LYS A 144 -15.36 13.85 9.40
CA LYS A 144 -14.74 12.71 8.69
C LYS A 144 -15.15 11.39 9.36
N PRO A 145 -15.29 10.29 8.60
CA PRO A 145 -15.57 8.96 9.17
C PRO A 145 -14.56 8.56 10.25
N THR A 146 -13.30 8.88 10.03
CA THR A 146 -12.21 8.71 10.99
C THR A 146 -12.01 10.00 11.77
N LYS A 147 -12.68 10.14 12.92
CA LYS A 147 -12.72 11.40 13.70
C LYS A 147 -11.38 11.78 14.33
N TRP A 148 -10.57 10.83 14.76
CA TRP A 148 -9.28 11.04 15.42
C TRP A 148 -8.13 10.48 14.59
N GLY A 149 -7.13 11.30 14.30
CA GLY A 149 -6.00 10.82 13.50
C GLY A 149 -4.92 11.86 13.24
N VAL A 150 -4.02 11.48 12.35
CA VAL A 150 -3.03 12.36 11.75
C VAL A 150 -3.59 12.88 10.43
N LYS A 151 -3.61 14.20 10.26
CA LYS A 151 -4.06 14.85 9.03
C LYS A 151 -2.93 14.89 8.02
N VAL A 152 -3.24 14.56 6.79
CA VAL A 152 -2.33 14.65 5.63
C VAL A 152 -3.02 15.51 4.58
N TRP A 153 -2.29 16.45 4.01
CA TRP A 153 -2.71 17.21 2.85
C TRP A 153 -2.26 16.49 1.59
N GLU A 154 -3.13 16.34 0.62
CA GLU A 154 -2.84 15.64 -0.62
C GLU A 154 -3.15 16.51 -1.84
N VAL A 155 -2.36 16.33 -2.91
CA VAL A 155 -2.64 16.79 -4.26
C VAL A 155 -2.82 15.57 -5.13
N CYS A 156 -4.04 15.35 -5.59
CA CYS A 156 -4.37 14.20 -6.42
C CYS A 156 -4.90 14.63 -7.79
N GLU A 157 -4.57 13.86 -8.83
CA GLU A 157 -5.22 14.00 -10.12
C GLU A 157 -6.72 13.72 -9.99
N SER A 158 -7.54 14.60 -10.51
CA SER A 158 -8.99 14.57 -10.31
C SER A 158 -9.66 13.32 -10.86
N ASP A 159 -9.20 12.85 -12.03
CA ASP A 159 -9.81 11.72 -12.72
C ASP A 159 -9.45 10.37 -12.11
N THR A 160 -8.18 10.18 -11.79
CA THR A 160 -7.66 8.87 -11.37
C THR A 160 -7.54 8.73 -9.87
N GLY A 161 -7.39 9.85 -9.14
CA GLY A 161 -7.01 9.84 -7.72
C GLY A 161 -5.51 9.57 -7.49
N TYR A 162 -4.65 9.66 -8.55
CA TYR A 162 -3.21 9.55 -8.36
C TYR A 162 -2.69 10.65 -7.45
N CYS A 163 -2.16 10.28 -6.28
CA CYS A 163 -1.58 11.24 -5.35
C CYS A 163 -0.19 11.68 -5.86
N SER A 164 -0.14 12.92 -6.35
CA SER A 164 1.07 13.48 -6.95
C SER A 164 2.01 14.11 -5.92
N ASN A 165 1.45 14.61 -4.82
CA ASN A 165 2.21 15.16 -3.69
C ASN A 165 1.38 15.09 -2.40
N PHE A 166 2.06 15.05 -1.25
CA PHE A 166 1.40 15.07 0.06
C PHE A 166 2.29 15.73 1.12
N ASP A 167 1.68 16.23 2.19
CA ASP A 167 2.37 16.76 3.37
C ASP A 167 1.62 16.38 4.65
N VAL A 168 2.36 16.03 5.70
CA VAL A 168 1.80 15.62 6.99
C VAL A 168 1.65 16.84 7.89
N TYR A 169 0.45 17.11 8.32
CA TYR A 169 0.20 18.22 9.26
C TYR A 169 0.75 17.91 10.65
N THR A 170 1.73 18.69 11.08
CA THR A 170 2.42 18.53 12.37
C THR A 170 2.01 19.55 13.44
N GLY A 171 0.94 20.27 13.21
CA GLY A 171 0.45 21.29 14.13
C GLY A 171 0.81 22.72 13.71
N ARG A 172 0.61 23.67 14.62
CA ARG A 172 0.93 25.07 14.40
C ARG A 172 2.45 25.28 14.43
N LYS A 173 3.00 25.91 13.41
CA LYS A 173 4.44 26.27 13.39
C LYS A 173 4.70 27.48 14.29
N PRO A 174 5.84 27.53 14.99
CA PRO A 174 6.30 28.76 15.67
C PRO A 174 6.42 29.92 14.66
N GLY A 175 6.24 31.16 15.13
CA GLY A 175 6.33 32.36 14.27
C GLY A 175 5.04 32.74 13.51
N GLY A 176 4.00 31.96 13.62
CA GLY A 176 2.70 32.27 12.97
C GLY A 176 2.69 31.96 11.46
N ARG A 177 1.69 32.51 10.77
CA ARG A 177 1.49 32.37 9.32
C ARG A 177 1.08 33.72 8.74
N GLN A 178 1.78 34.13 7.70
CA GLN A 178 1.51 35.43 7.07
C GLN A 178 0.13 35.49 6.40
N HIS A 179 -0.26 34.42 5.71
CA HIS A 179 -1.49 34.38 4.90
C HIS A 179 -2.54 33.38 5.38
N GLY A 180 -2.24 32.68 6.49
CA GLY A 180 -3.12 31.65 7.07
C GLY A 180 -2.89 30.24 6.56
N LEU A 181 -3.47 29.24 7.29
CA LEU A 181 -3.20 27.82 7.06
C LEU A 181 -3.61 27.35 5.65
N GLY A 182 -4.81 27.73 5.20
CA GLY A 182 -5.32 27.26 3.91
C GLY A 182 -4.43 27.72 2.75
N TYR A 183 -4.02 28.98 2.77
CA TYR A 183 -3.09 29.54 1.80
C TYR A 183 -1.75 28.78 1.80
N ASP A 184 -1.09 28.71 2.97
CA ASP A 184 0.24 28.10 3.08
C ASP A 184 0.26 26.65 2.65
N VAL A 185 -0.79 25.89 2.98
CA VAL A 185 -0.92 24.48 2.58
C VAL A 185 -0.97 24.37 1.07
N VAL A 186 -1.93 25.03 0.42
CA VAL A 186 -2.09 24.92 -1.03
C VAL A 186 -0.84 25.41 -1.75
N TRP A 187 -0.34 26.60 -1.40
CA TRP A 187 0.86 27.16 -2.02
C TRP A 187 2.06 26.21 -1.97
N ASN A 188 2.33 25.64 -0.79
CA ASN A 188 3.51 24.79 -0.62
C ASN A 188 3.35 23.40 -1.27
N ILE A 189 2.18 22.76 -1.13
CA ILE A 189 1.99 21.41 -1.62
C ILE A 189 1.87 21.39 -3.15
N THR A 190 1.39 22.48 -3.76
CA THR A 190 1.27 22.61 -5.22
C THR A 190 2.49 23.22 -5.91
N LYS A 191 3.47 23.73 -5.16
CA LYS A 191 4.68 24.33 -5.71
C LYS A 191 5.38 23.54 -6.83
N PRO A 192 5.45 22.18 -6.81
CA PRO A 192 6.02 21.41 -7.90
C PRO A 192 5.22 21.48 -9.22
N PHE A 193 4.00 21.99 -9.18
CA PHE A 193 3.07 22.07 -10.30
C PHE A 193 2.88 23.49 -10.83
N HIS A 194 3.50 24.49 -10.20
CA HIS A 194 3.45 25.87 -10.66
C HIS A 194 4.09 26.02 -12.04
N ASN A 195 3.63 26.97 -12.85
CA ASN A 195 4.04 27.26 -14.22
C ASN A 195 3.84 26.08 -15.21
N LYS A 196 2.80 25.28 -14.97
CA LYS A 196 2.48 24.09 -15.79
C LYS A 196 1.03 24.06 -16.27
N ASN A 197 0.30 25.14 -16.12
CA ASN A 197 -1.10 25.32 -16.51
C ASN A 197 -2.05 24.27 -15.87
N HIS A 198 -1.75 23.83 -14.66
CA HIS A 198 -2.69 22.99 -13.93
C HIS A 198 -3.87 23.79 -13.40
N HIS A 199 -5.02 23.12 -13.32
CA HIS A 199 -6.23 23.64 -12.69
C HIS A 199 -6.43 22.96 -11.34
N LEU A 200 -6.49 23.76 -10.26
CA LEU A 200 -6.62 23.28 -8.88
C LEU A 200 -8.06 23.39 -8.42
N TYR A 201 -8.57 22.31 -7.83
CA TYR A 201 -9.91 22.23 -7.23
C TYR A 201 -9.77 21.98 -5.72
N TYR A 202 -10.33 22.88 -4.91
CA TYR A 202 -10.28 22.78 -3.46
C TYR A 202 -11.49 23.43 -2.79
N ASP A 203 -11.74 23.08 -1.53
CA ASP A 203 -12.88 23.56 -0.80
C ASP A 203 -12.69 24.97 -0.22
N ARG A 204 -13.76 25.51 0.39
CA ARG A 204 -13.79 26.84 1.01
C ARG A 204 -12.80 27.03 2.17
N PHE A 205 -12.25 25.96 2.74
CA PHE A 205 -11.24 26.07 3.78
C PHE A 205 -9.95 26.67 3.24
N PHE A 206 -9.55 26.26 2.05
CA PHE A 206 -8.33 26.69 1.39
C PHE A 206 -8.49 28.01 0.63
N SER A 207 -9.70 28.28 0.13
CA SER A 207 -9.95 29.37 -0.80
C SER A 207 -9.72 30.75 -0.17
N SER A 208 -8.97 31.60 -0.87
CA SER A 208 -8.86 33.04 -0.62
C SER A 208 -8.54 33.78 -1.92
N VAL A 209 -8.95 35.04 -2.00
CA VAL A 209 -8.68 35.89 -3.18
C VAL A 209 -7.18 36.02 -3.41
N LEU A 210 -6.40 36.29 -2.36
CA LEU A 210 -4.95 36.41 -2.43
C LEU A 210 -4.27 35.13 -2.95
N LEU A 211 -4.74 33.95 -2.52
CA LEU A 211 -4.20 32.69 -3.02
C LEU A 211 -4.47 32.53 -4.52
N ALA A 212 -5.70 32.85 -4.96
CA ALA A 212 -6.07 32.77 -6.36
C ALA A 212 -5.24 33.72 -7.25
N GLU A 213 -5.01 34.97 -6.77
CA GLU A 213 -4.15 35.94 -7.45
C GLU A 213 -2.70 35.41 -7.59
N HIS A 214 -2.11 34.91 -6.50
CA HIS A 214 -0.74 34.41 -6.53
C HIS A 214 -0.58 33.14 -7.39
N LEU A 215 -1.56 32.25 -7.39
CA LEU A 215 -1.55 31.05 -8.23
C LEU A 215 -1.70 31.39 -9.73
N ASP A 216 -2.53 32.38 -10.05
CA ASP A 216 -2.68 32.87 -11.43
C ASP A 216 -1.36 33.45 -11.96
N MET A 217 -0.62 34.22 -11.13
CA MET A 217 0.72 34.74 -11.49
C MET A 217 1.75 33.64 -11.82
N VAL A 218 1.57 32.44 -11.30
CA VAL A 218 2.43 31.29 -11.58
C VAL A 218 1.76 30.28 -12.51
N SER A 219 0.90 30.75 -13.42
CA SER A 219 0.20 29.93 -14.42
C SER A 219 -0.41 28.66 -13.82
N THR A 220 -1.05 28.81 -12.67
CA THR A 220 -1.75 27.73 -11.96
C THR A 220 -3.13 28.26 -11.62
N TYR A 221 -4.13 27.68 -12.26
CA TYR A 221 -5.49 28.21 -12.19
C TYR A 221 -6.31 27.52 -11.09
N VAL A 222 -7.37 28.16 -10.65
CA VAL A 222 -8.17 27.62 -9.53
C VAL A 222 -9.66 27.61 -9.88
N CYS A 223 -10.36 26.66 -9.30
CA CYS A 223 -11.81 26.65 -9.18
C CYS A 223 -12.19 26.01 -7.83
N GLY A 224 -12.75 26.81 -6.93
CA GLY A 224 -13.09 26.31 -5.59
C GLY A 224 -14.28 27.05 -4.97
N THR A 225 -14.92 26.42 -4.00
CA THR A 225 -15.89 27.12 -3.17
C THR A 225 -15.17 28.10 -2.23
N ILE A 226 -15.76 29.24 -1.91
CA ILE A 226 -15.20 30.26 -1.02
C ILE A 226 -16.24 30.72 0.00
N MET A 227 -15.81 31.04 1.20
CA MET A 227 -16.70 31.66 2.21
C MET A 227 -16.99 33.12 1.82
N GLN A 228 -18.25 33.55 1.89
CA GLN A 228 -18.66 34.90 1.52
C GLN A 228 -17.97 36.03 2.33
N ASN A 229 -17.55 35.74 3.56
CA ASN A 229 -16.81 36.66 4.42
C ASN A 229 -15.29 36.68 4.19
N ARG A 230 -14.78 36.05 3.13
CA ARG A 230 -13.34 36.11 2.84
C ARG A 230 -12.91 37.49 2.36
N LYS A 231 -11.82 37.98 2.94
CA LYS A 231 -11.22 39.27 2.58
C LYS A 231 -10.87 39.30 1.08
N GLY A 232 -11.19 40.40 0.42
CA GLY A 232 -10.88 40.66 -0.99
C GLY A 232 -12.01 40.28 -1.96
N LEU A 233 -13.09 39.64 -1.51
CA LEU A 233 -14.28 39.48 -2.34
C LEU A 233 -14.99 40.83 -2.56
N PRO A 234 -15.59 41.04 -3.76
CA PRO A 234 -16.46 42.22 -4.00
C PRO A 234 -17.61 42.30 -2.99
N ALA A 235 -17.96 43.52 -2.58
CA ALA A 235 -19.00 43.76 -1.57
C ALA A 235 -20.35 43.14 -2.01
N GLU A 236 -20.67 43.19 -3.29
CA GLU A 236 -21.88 42.62 -3.88
C GLU A 236 -21.95 41.11 -3.71
N ILE A 237 -20.83 40.43 -3.93
CA ILE A 237 -20.73 38.96 -3.74
C ILE A 237 -20.78 38.62 -2.25
N ALA A 238 -20.05 39.38 -1.41
CA ALA A 238 -19.98 39.15 0.03
C ALA A 238 -21.34 39.34 0.73
N SER A 239 -22.15 40.28 0.26
CA SER A 239 -23.47 40.57 0.78
C SER A 239 -24.62 39.87 0.05
N ALA A 240 -24.34 39.14 -1.03
CA ALA A 240 -25.37 38.54 -1.87
C ALA A 240 -26.30 37.62 -1.05
N LYS A 241 -27.61 37.82 -1.19
CA LYS A 241 -28.68 36.98 -0.62
C LYS A 241 -29.62 36.54 -1.75
N LEU A 242 -29.24 35.47 -2.44
CA LEU A 242 -30.05 34.93 -3.52
C LEU A 242 -31.24 34.14 -2.94
N LYS A 243 -32.42 34.39 -3.47
CA LYS A 243 -33.67 33.82 -2.95
C LYS A 243 -34.14 32.61 -3.71
N ASN A 244 -34.10 32.70 -5.06
CA ASN A 244 -34.70 31.68 -5.93
C ASN A 244 -33.64 30.74 -6.49
N ASN A 245 -33.97 29.49 -6.66
CA ASN A 245 -33.10 28.52 -7.32
C ASN A 245 -32.78 28.97 -8.76
N GLY A 246 -31.51 28.89 -9.14
CA GLY A 246 -31.03 29.36 -10.43
C GLY A 246 -30.55 30.81 -10.44
N GLU A 247 -30.82 31.63 -9.40
CA GLU A 247 -30.26 32.98 -9.32
C GLU A 247 -28.75 32.96 -9.28
N LEU A 248 -28.13 33.85 -10.03
CA LEU A 248 -26.69 33.97 -10.26
C LEU A 248 -26.26 35.45 -10.14
N LEU A 249 -25.16 35.66 -9.42
CA LEU A 249 -24.44 36.92 -9.39
C LEU A 249 -22.97 36.66 -9.67
N GLN A 250 -22.39 37.35 -10.65
CA GLN A 250 -20.99 37.24 -11.00
C GLN A 250 -20.29 38.58 -11.04
N MET A 251 -19.05 38.60 -10.56
CA MET A 251 -18.15 39.73 -10.63
C MET A 251 -16.80 39.26 -11.18
N GLN A 252 -16.20 40.00 -12.08
CA GLN A 252 -14.91 39.64 -12.72
C GLN A 252 -13.87 40.75 -12.48
N LYS A 253 -12.63 40.31 -12.20
CA LYS A 253 -11.42 41.15 -12.18
C LYS A 253 -10.29 40.36 -12.87
N GLY A 254 -9.92 40.82 -14.07
CA GLY A 254 -8.96 40.07 -14.89
C GLY A 254 -9.45 38.63 -15.18
N ASN A 255 -8.62 37.65 -14.91
CA ASN A 255 -8.99 36.21 -15.03
C ASN A 255 -9.87 35.71 -13.89
N MET A 256 -9.95 36.46 -12.78
CA MET A 256 -10.63 35.99 -11.58
C MET A 256 -12.12 36.31 -11.64
N ILE A 257 -12.95 35.30 -11.44
CA ILE A 257 -14.41 35.40 -11.42
C ILE A 257 -14.90 34.89 -10.04
N ALA A 258 -15.61 35.77 -9.34
CA ALA A 258 -16.39 35.43 -8.15
C ALA A 258 -17.84 35.18 -8.57
N THR A 259 -18.38 34.00 -8.25
CA THR A 259 -19.75 33.61 -8.61
C THR A 259 -20.52 33.21 -7.38
N SER A 260 -21.62 33.91 -7.08
CA SER A 260 -22.62 33.46 -6.11
C SER A 260 -23.77 32.80 -6.89
N TYR A 261 -24.13 31.59 -6.55
CA TYR A 261 -25.16 30.81 -7.22
C TYR A 261 -26.09 30.14 -6.22
N LYS A 262 -27.37 30.19 -6.45
CA LYS A 262 -28.40 29.54 -5.64
C LYS A 262 -28.83 28.21 -6.27
N ASP A 263 -28.36 27.12 -5.68
CA ASP A 263 -28.93 25.78 -5.81
C ASP A 263 -29.84 25.53 -4.57
N LYS A 264 -29.97 24.32 -4.07
CA LYS A 264 -30.63 24.05 -2.76
C LYS A 264 -30.10 24.94 -1.64
N ARG A 265 -28.81 25.29 -1.71
CA ARG A 265 -28.16 26.30 -0.82
C ARG A 265 -27.43 27.31 -1.70
N GLN A 266 -27.21 28.49 -1.18
CA GLN A 266 -26.37 29.48 -1.84
C GLN A 266 -24.89 28.99 -1.71
N LEU A 267 -24.20 28.95 -2.82
CA LEU A 267 -22.78 28.61 -2.92
C LEU A 267 -22.06 29.79 -3.56
N THR A 268 -20.85 30.07 -3.06
CA THR A 268 -19.97 31.06 -3.67
C THR A 268 -18.71 30.36 -4.16
N PHE A 269 -18.34 30.63 -5.41
CA PHE A 269 -17.17 30.10 -6.08
C PHE A 269 -16.19 31.20 -6.41
N LEU A 270 -14.91 30.85 -6.44
CA LEU A 270 -13.85 31.67 -6.98
C LEU A 270 -13.10 30.84 -8.03
N SER A 271 -12.96 31.40 -9.23
CA SER A 271 -12.30 30.72 -10.34
C SER A 271 -11.40 31.68 -11.12
N THR A 272 -10.24 31.19 -11.58
CA THR A 272 -9.34 31.86 -12.54
C THR A 272 -9.19 31.06 -13.84
N SER A 273 -9.89 29.93 -13.95
CA SER A 273 -9.76 28.96 -15.05
C SER A 273 -10.92 28.99 -16.05
N GLN A 274 -11.84 29.95 -15.92
CA GLN A 274 -13.09 29.90 -16.68
C GLN A 274 -13.49 31.29 -17.17
N GLN A 275 -14.38 31.31 -18.17
CA GLN A 275 -15.07 32.53 -18.62
C GLN A 275 -16.33 32.77 -17.81
N PRO A 276 -16.83 34.03 -17.71
CA PRO A 276 -18.12 34.32 -17.11
C PRO A 276 -19.22 33.47 -17.74
N PHE A 277 -20.10 32.94 -16.90
CA PHE A 277 -21.23 32.14 -17.36
C PHE A 277 -22.31 33.04 -17.94
N GLN A 278 -22.72 32.78 -19.20
CA GLN A 278 -23.73 33.53 -19.93
C GLN A 278 -24.98 32.69 -20.25
N GLY A 279 -25.04 31.45 -19.78
CA GLY A 279 -26.12 30.51 -20.10
C GLY A 279 -27.23 30.46 -19.04
N GLN A 280 -28.16 29.52 -19.26
CA GLN A 280 -29.15 29.11 -18.27
C GLN A 280 -28.70 27.85 -17.52
N GLY A 281 -29.12 27.67 -16.27
CA GLY A 281 -28.83 26.51 -15.45
C GLY A 281 -27.61 26.68 -14.53
N LYS A 282 -26.87 25.59 -14.26
CA LYS A 282 -25.73 25.63 -13.35
C LYS A 282 -24.52 26.29 -13.98
N PRO A 283 -23.87 27.24 -13.29
CA PRO A 283 -22.67 27.90 -13.83
C PRO A 283 -21.51 26.90 -14.02
N THR A 284 -20.67 27.17 -15.02
CA THR A 284 -19.53 26.30 -15.38
C THR A 284 -18.59 26.01 -14.20
N CYS A 285 -18.39 26.99 -13.31
CA CYS A 285 -17.58 26.79 -12.10
C CYS A 285 -18.17 25.73 -11.15
N ASN A 286 -19.49 25.65 -11.02
CA ASN A 286 -20.16 24.62 -10.21
C ASN A 286 -20.00 23.24 -10.84
N LEU A 287 -20.21 23.11 -12.16
CA LEU A 287 -20.08 21.85 -12.88
C LEU A 287 -18.64 21.32 -12.81
N ASN A 288 -17.65 22.17 -13.11
CA ASN A 288 -16.25 21.81 -13.08
C ASN A 288 -15.76 21.46 -11.67
N TYR A 289 -16.17 22.23 -10.67
CA TYR A 289 -15.85 21.92 -9.29
C TYR A 289 -16.36 20.53 -8.90
N ASN A 290 -17.63 20.25 -9.14
CA ASN A 290 -18.22 18.95 -8.81
C ASN A 290 -17.58 17.77 -9.54
N SER A 291 -17.16 17.98 -10.79
CA SER A 291 -16.48 16.93 -11.58
C SER A 291 -15.07 16.61 -11.10
N HIS A 292 -14.34 17.62 -10.57
CA HIS A 292 -12.89 17.50 -10.37
C HIS A 292 -12.45 17.60 -8.91
N MET A 293 -13.30 17.99 -7.95
CA MET A 293 -12.91 18.13 -6.55
C MET A 293 -12.57 16.79 -5.87
N GLY A 294 -13.05 15.66 -6.39
CA GLY A 294 -13.07 14.36 -5.71
C GLY A 294 -11.79 13.52 -5.84
N GLY A 295 -10.67 14.03 -6.35
CA GLY A 295 -9.46 13.22 -6.58
C GLY A 295 -8.84 12.67 -5.29
N VAL A 296 -8.80 13.46 -4.21
CA VAL A 296 -8.31 13.00 -2.90
C VAL A 296 -9.25 11.95 -2.30
N ASP A 297 -10.57 12.14 -2.42
CA ASP A 297 -11.56 11.17 -1.95
C ASP A 297 -11.43 9.83 -2.71
N LYS A 298 -11.16 9.85 -4.01
CA LYS A 298 -10.88 8.65 -4.83
C LYS A 298 -9.62 7.93 -4.32
N SER A 299 -8.54 8.67 -4.03
CA SER A 299 -7.31 8.12 -3.46
C SER A 299 -7.57 7.45 -2.11
N ASP A 300 -8.30 8.13 -1.22
CA ASP A 300 -8.69 7.60 0.09
C ASP A 300 -9.56 6.36 -0.02
N GLN A 301 -10.54 6.34 -0.91
CA GLN A 301 -11.40 5.19 -1.16
C GLN A 301 -10.59 3.97 -1.60
N MET A 302 -9.72 4.10 -2.61
CA MET A 302 -8.88 3.01 -3.09
C MET A 302 -7.93 2.49 -2.01
N ARG A 303 -7.40 3.39 -1.16
CA ARG A 303 -6.52 3.04 -0.06
C ARG A 303 -7.25 2.32 1.07
N THR A 304 -8.50 2.67 1.35
CA THR A 304 -9.29 2.10 2.46
C THR A 304 -9.91 0.75 2.16
N TYR A 305 -10.09 0.38 0.91
CA TYR A 305 -10.58 -0.96 0.53
C TYR A 305 -9.68 -2.09 1.03
N TYR A 306 -8.36 -1.89 1.00
CA TYR A 306 -7.37 -2.88 1.41
C TYR A 306 -6.34 -2.24 2.35
N PRO A 307 -6.66 -2.05 3.64
CA PRO A 307 -5.79 -1.35 4.58
C PRO A 307 -4.53 -2.17 4.86
N VAL A 308 -3.37 -1.58 4.66
CA VAL A 308 -2.07 -2.22 4.94
C VAL A 308 -1.64 -1.91 6.36
N GLY A 309 -1.06 -2.90 7.04
CA GLY A 309 -0.58 -2.78 8.41
C GLY A 309 -1.66 -3.02 9.47
N ARG A 310 -1.24 -3.11 10.71
CA ARG A 310 -2.11 -3.40 11.85
C ARG A 310 -2.04 -2.30 12.89
N ALA A 311 -3.13 -2.10 13.61
CA ALA A 311 -3.20 -1.16 14.72
C ALA A 311 -2.07 -1.40 15.75
N GLY A 312 -1.48 -0.33 16.25
CA GLY A 312 -0.38 -0.36 17.20
C GLY A 312 -0.28 0.91 18.02
N LYS A 313 0.70 0.98 18.91
CA LYS A 313 0.90 2.16 19.78
C LYS A 313 1.82 3.23 19.18
N LYS A 314 2.62 2.89 18.16
CA LYS A 314 3.64 3.77 17.58
C LYS A 314 3.04 4.55 16.41
N TRP A 315 2.81 5.86 16.57
CA TRP A 315 2.18 6.74 15.58
C TRP A 315 2.87 6.71 14.20
N TRP A 316 4.19 6.70 14.16
CA TRP A 316 4.95 6.73 12.92
C TRP A 316 4.74 5.50 12.02
N ARG A 317 4.32 4.36 12.58
CA ARG A 317 3.98 3.17 11.79
C ARG A 317 2.72 3.36 10.97
N TYR A 318 1.79 4.18 11.45
CA TYR A 318 0.60 4.52 10.68
C TYR A 318 0.97 5.30 9.42
N LEU A 319 1.94 6.22 9.52
CA LEU A 319 2.50 6.92 8.37
C LEU A 319 3.27 5.97 7.45
N LEU A 320 4.06 5.05 7.97
CA LEU A 320 4.72 4.00 7.18
C LEU A 320 3.70 3.21 6.35
N TRP A 321 2.67 2.70 6.99
CA TRP A 321 1.65 1.89 6.30
C TRP A 321 0.79 2.72 5.36
N PHE A 322 0.49 3.95 5.70
CA PHE A 322 -0.17 4.90 4.83
C PHE A 322 0.61 5.10 3.53
N VAL A 323 1.89 5.40 3.62
CA VAL A 323 2.74 5.65 2.44
C VAL A 323 2.91 4.39 1.60
N ILE A 324 3.08 3.21 2.20
CA ILE A 324 3.14 1.94 1.47
C ILE A 324 1.82 1.70 0.73
N ASN A 325 0.69 1.88 1.41
CA ASN A 325 -0.63 1.68 0.81
C ASN A 325 -0.90 2.67 -0.33
N LEU A 326 -0.57 3.96 -0.13
CA LEU A 326 -0.66 4.99 -1.15
C LEU A 326 0.24 4.69 -2.36
N SER A 327 1.44 4.17 -2.12
CA SER A 327 2.35 3.73 -3.20
C SER A 327 1.77 2.60 -4.03
N ILE A 328 1.05 1.65 -3.42
CA ILE A 328 0.39 0.55 -4.14
C ILE A 328 -0.78 1.08 -4.98
N VAL A 329 -1.58 2.02 -4.43
CA VAL A 329 -2.66 2.69 -5.18
C VAL A 329 -2.10 3.42 -6.39
N ASN A 330 -1.09 4.26 -6.19
CA ASN A 330 -0.43 4.99 -7.27
C ASN A 330 0.19 4.05 -8.32
N ALA A 331 0.84 2.97 -7.89
CA ALA A 331 1.40 1.98 -8.81
C ALA A 331 0.33 1.27 -9.65
N HIS A 332 -0.83 0.97 -9.06
CA HIS A 332 -1.97 0.42 -9.80
C HIS A 332 -2.49 1.40 -10.86
N ILE A 333 -2.62 2.69 -10.51
CA ILE A 333 -3.05 3.73 -11.47
C ILE A 333 -2.04 3.84 -12.62
N VAL A 334 -0.74 3.87 -12.33
CA VAL A 334 0.31 3.88 -13.36
C VAL A 334 0.22 2.64 -14.25
N TYR A 335 0.02 1.46 -13.65
CA TYR A 335 -0.14 0.21 -14.40
C TYR A 335 -1.34 0.26 -15.35
N THR A 336 -2.50 0.74 -14.88
CA THR A 336 -3.72 0.83 -15.69
C THR A 336 -3.65 1.88 -16.80
N LYS A 337 -2.81 2.91 -16.63
CA LYS A 337 -2.56 3.97 -17.61
C LYS A 337 -1.37 3.67 -18.52
N SER A 338 -0.65 2.57 -18.28
CA SER A 338 0.51 2.19 -19.10
C SER A 338 0.03 1.62 -20.45
N GLU A 339 0.60 2.14 -21.53
CA GLU A 339 0.40 1.65 -22.90
C GLU A 339 1.31 0.46 -23.24
N LYS A 340 2.07 -0.05 -22.27
CA LYS A 340 2.99 -1.17 -22.51
C LYS A 340 2.24 -2.48 -22.72
N ASP A 341 2.65 -3.19 -23.75
CA ASP A 341 2.22 -4.56 -24.01
C ASP A 341 2.89 -5.56 -23.00
N PRO A 342 2.15 -6.54 -22.46
CA PRO A 342 0.75 -6.78 -22.74
C PRO A 342 -0.19 -5.80 -22.02
N ALA A 343 -1.25 -5.39 -22.72
CA ALA A 343 -2.35 -4.63 -22.13
C ALA A 343 -2.84 -5.30 -20.84
N PRO A 344 -3.36 -4.53 -19.86
CA PRO A 344 -3.89 -5.09 -18.62
C PRO A 344 -4.84 -6.25 -18.91
N LYS A 345 -4.60 -7.41 -18.31
CA LYS A 345 -5.45 -8.59 -18.50
C LYS A 345 -6.89 -8.22 -18.13
N LYS A 346 -7.85 -8.62 -18.97
CA LYS A 346 -9.28 -8.43 -18.67
C LYS A 346 -9.59 -9.02 -17.29
N GLY A 347 -10.17 -8.22 -16.39
CA GLY A 347 -10.45 -8.62 -15.01
C GLY A 347 -9.27 -8.45 -14.03
N TYR A 348 -8.15 -7.86 -14.47
CA TYR A 348 -7.03 -7.54 -13.57
C TYR A 348 -7.30 -6.21 -12.87
N ASP A 349 -8.00 -6.32 -11.75
CA ASP A 349 -8.42 -5.19 -10.93
C ASP A 349 -7.40 -4.82 -9.84
N HIS A 350 -7.77 -3.87 -8.99
CA HIS A 350 -6.92 -3.42 -7.88
C HIS A 350 -6.63 -4.55 -6.86
N LEU A 351 -7.54 -5.52 -6.69
CA LEU A 351 -7.32 -6.69 -5.84
C LEU A 351 -6.23 -7.58 -6.42
N ALA A 352 -6.38 -7.97 -7.68
CA ALA A 352 -5.39 -8.82 -8.37
C ALA A 352 -4.01 -8.16 -8.37
N PHE A 353 -3.92 -6.86 -8.67
CA PHE A 353 -2.68 -6.10 -8.61
C PHE A 353 -2.02 -6.16 -7.21
N ARG A 354 -2.81 -6.04 -6.13
CA ARG A 354 -2.28 -6.11 -4.76
C ARG A 354 -1.78 -7.48 -4.38
N VAL A 355 -2.46 -8.53 -4.82
CA VAL A 355 -2.02 -9.92 -4.61
C VAL A 355 -0.67 -10.13 -5.29
N ASP A 356 -0.54 -9.75 -6.56
CA ASP A 356 0.72 -9.87 -7.30
C ASP A 356 1.86 -9.08 -6.65
N VAL A 357 1.60 -7.85 -6.20
CA VAL A 357 2.59 -7.04 -5.47
C VAL A 357 3.03 -7.75 -4.18
N ALA A 358 2.09 -8.33 -3.43
CA ALA A 358 2.42 -9.06 -2.21
C ALA A 358 3.26 -10.30 -2.49
N GLU A 359 2.91 -11.08 -3.52
CA GLU A 359 3.65 -12.26 -3.94
C GLU A 359 5.06 -11.91 -4.43
N GLN A 360 5.21 -10.86 -5.24
CA GLN A 360 6.51 -10.38 -5.71
C GLN A 360 7.38 -9.84 -4.57
N LEU A 361 6.79 -9.17 -3.57
CA LEU A 361 7.52 -8.73 -2.38
C LEU A 361 8.01 -9.91 -1.54
N ILE A 362 7.24 -10.99 -1.47
CA ILE A 362 7.62 -12.22 -0.77
C ILE A 362 8.66 -12.99 -1.60
N ALA A 363 8.53 -13.02 -2.94
CA ALA A 363 9.48 -13.62 -3.87
C ALA A 363 9.94 -15.04 -3.47
N GLY A 364 9.01 -15.88 -2.99
CA GLY A 364 9.32 -17.23 -2.52
C GLY A 364 10.09 -17.29 -1.20
N TYR A 365 10.33 -16.18 -0.53
CA TYR A 365 11.00 -16.13 0.77
C TYR A 365 10.28 -16.99 1.80
N THR A 366 11.03 -17.86 2.48
CA THR A 366 10.56 -18.57 3.66
C THR A 366 11.68 -18.69 4.69
N CYS A 367 11.37 -18.43 5.94
CA CYS A 367 12.28 -18.70 7.06
C CYS A 367 11.79 -19.88 7.93
N ARG A 368 10.80 -20.64 7.46
CA ARG A 368 10.46 -21.90 8.12
C ARG A 368 11.58 -22.91 7.95
N LYS A 369 12.18 -23.34 9.06
CA LYS A 369 13.01 -24.54 9.04
C LYS A 369 12.09 -25.69 8.65
N HIS A 370 12.30 -26.28 7.48
CA HIS A 370 11.70 -27.57 7.18
C HIS A 370 12.09 -28.49 8.34
N LYS A 371 11.12 -29.05 9.08
CA LYS A 371 11.40 -30.19 9.93
C LYS A 371 11.98 -31.24 9.00
N ALA A 372 13.26 -31.55 9.17
CA ALA A 372 13.86 -32.72 8.56
C ALA A 372 13.08 -33.92 9.09
N GLY A 373 12.07 -34.39 8.35
CA GLY A 373 11.18 -35.43 8.87
C GLY A 373 9.98 -35.77 8.02
N LYS A 374 9.67 -34.97 7.01
CA LYS A 374 8.86 -35.37 5.85
C LYS A 374 9.41 -34.59 4.67
N ARG A 375 10.32 -35.21 3.94
CA ARG A 375 10.64 -34.81 2.57
C ARG A 375 9.33 -34.88 1.79
N VAL A 376 8.62 -33.74 1.65
CA VAL A 376 7.81 -33.52 0.48
C VAL A 376 8.85 -33.39 -0.62
N ALA A 377 8.93 -34.37 -1.47
CA ALA A 377 9.79 -34.37 -2.63
C ALA A 377 9.49 -33.07 -3.40
N LEU A 378 10.47 -32.16 -3.48
CA LEU A 378 10.45 -31.08 -4.45
C LEU A 378 10.19 -31.69 -5.83
N ALA A 379 9.33 -31.07 -6.58
CA ALA A 379 8.92 -31.45 -7.94
C ALA A 379 10.06 -31.24 -8.96
N ASN A 380 11.21 -31.89 -8.73
CA ASN A 380 12.29 -32.10 -9.69
C ASN A 380 12.97 -33.44 -9.45
N GLN A 381 12.29 -34.42 -8.83
CA GLN A 381 12.67 -35.78 -9.04
C GLN A 381 12.08 -36.19 -10.40
N VAL A 382 12.96 -36.43 -11.33
CA VAL A 382 12.66 -37.25 -12.53
C VAL A 382 11.80 -38.40 -12.01
N VAL A 383 10.50 -38.36 -12.31
CA VAL A 383 9.60 -39.46 -11.98
C VAL A 383 10.16 -40.65 -12.75
N ALA A 384 10.77 -41.60 -12.02
CA ALA A 384 11.22 -42.80 -12.64
C ALA A 384 10.01 -43.39 -13.38
N PRO A 385 10.15 -43.75 -14.65
CA PRO A 385 9.05 -44.22 -15.45
C PRO A 385 8.35 -45.37 -14.74
N GLU A 386 7.05 -45.27 -14.51
CA GLU A 386 6.23 -46.35 -13.96
C GLU A 386 5.94 -47.42 -15.02
N THR A 387 6.39 -47.18 -16.26
CA THR A 387 6.24 -48.06 -17.41
C THR A 387 7.53 -48.09 -18.22
N ILE A 388 8.03 -49.25 -18.51
CA ILE A 388 9.21 -49.50 -19.38
C ILE A 388 8.81 -50.61 -20.37
N GLY A 389 8.54 -50.24 -21.62
CA GLY A 389 7.96 -51.15 -22.60
C GLY A 389 6.59 -51.67 -22.12
N HIS A 390 6.45 -53.00 -22.02
CA HIS A 390 5.20 -53.63 -21.50
C HIS A 390 5.17 -53.77 -19.97
N HIS A 391 6.25 -53.40 -19.28
CA HIS A 391 6.34 -53.52 -17.83
C HIS A 391 5.72 -52.31 -17.14
N LYS A 392 4.76 -52.57 -16.26
CA LYS A 392 4.04 -51.54 -15.50
C LYS A 392 4.17 -51.83 -14.02
N LEU A 393 4.44 -50.77 -13.23
CA LEU A 393 4.55 -50.85 -11.78
C LEU A 393 3.18 -50.55 -11.15
N GLU A 394 2.65 -51.54 -10.42
CA GLU A 394 1.37 -51.37 -9.71
C GLU A 394 1.51 -51.63 -8.20
N LYS A 395 0.52 -51.22 -7.46
CA LYS A 395 0.50 -51.35 -6.00
C LYS A 395 0.02 -52.74 -5.61
N ILE A 396 0.72 -53.42 -4.69
CA ILE A 396 0.34 -54.71 -4.14
C ILE A 396 -0.94 -54.57 -3.30
N SER A 397 -1.94 -55.37 -3.56
CA SER A 397 -3.13 -55.51 -2.70
C SER A 397 -2.79 -56.45 -1.54
N GLY A 398 -2.38 -55.88 -0.37
CA GLY A 398 -2.07 -56.64 0.82
C GLY A 398 -0.74 -56.31 1.48
N ARG A 399 -0.06 -57.29 2.10
CA ARG A 399 1.16 -57.08 2.84
C ARG A 399 2.34 -56.72 1.93
N LYS A 400 3.22 -55.84 2.39
CA LYS A 400 4.45 -55.47 1.72
C LYS A 400 5.32 -56.73 1.45
N LYS A 401 5.99 -56.75 0.32
CA LYS A 401 6.93 -57.83 -0.06
C LYS A 401 8.35 -57.27 -0.11
N ILE A 402 9.37 -58.15 0.06
CA ILE A 402 10.78 -57.79 -0.03
C ILE A 402 11.10 -57.35 -1.46
N CYS A 403 11.70 -56.18 -1.65
CA CYS A 403 12.09 -55.66 -2.93
C CYS A 403 13.24 -56.57 -3.54
N LYS A 404 12.98 -57.15 -4.69
CA LYS A 404 13.93 -58.04 -5.37
C LYS A 404 15.26 -57.33 -5.71
N GLU A 405 15.19 -56.13 -6.28
CA GLU A 405 16.36 -55.34 -6.66
C GLU A 405 17.20 -54.92 -5.44
N CYS A 406 16.57 -54.48 -4.38
CA CYS A 406 17.26 -54.15 -3.12
C CYS A 406 17.91 -55.40 -2.50
N SER A 407 17.28 -56.58 -2.63
CA SER A 407 17.80 -57.84 -2.12
C SER A 407 19.04 -58.28 -2.91
N VAL A 408 19.00 -58.21 -4.24
CA VAL A 408 20.12 -58.53 -5.12
C VAL A 408 21.33 -57.60 -4.87
N GLN A 409 21.07 -56.30 -4.68
CA GLN A 409 22.10 -55.31 -4.38
C GLN A 409 22.52 -55.30 -2.90
N LYS A 410 22.06 -56.26 -2.11
CA LYS A 410 22.36 -56.37 -0.65
C LYS A 410 22.01 -55.12 0.16
N ARG A 411 21.09 -54.25 -0.35
CA ARG A 411 20.64 -53.05 0.38
C ARG A 411 19.78 -53.45 1.57
N ARG A 412 20.01 -52.78 2.69
CA ARG A 412 19.29 -52.99 3.94
C ARG A 412 18.75 -51.68 4.47
N THR A 413 17.76 -51.75 5.38
CA THR A 413 17.32 -50.59 6.19
C THR A 413 18.42 -50.21 7.20
N PRO A 414 18.40 -49.02 7.77
CA PRO A 414 19.34 -48.62 8.83
C PRO A 414 19.38 -49.57 10.06
N LYS A 415 18.32 -50.41 10.22
CA LYS A 415 18.21 -51.43 11.27
C LYS A 415 18.62 -52.85 10.75
N GLY A 416 19.31 -52.95 9.64
CA GLY A 416 19.82 -54.21 9.06
C GLY A 416 18.74 -55.11 8.41
N ARG A 417 17.47 -54.68 8.37
CA ARG A 417 16.37 -55.52 7.80
C ARG A 417 16.29 -55.39 6.28
N HIS A 418 15.64 -56.38 5.63
CA HIS A 418 15.32 -56.30 4.20
C HIS A 418 14.43 -55.09 3.89
N ILE A 419 14.62 -54.48 2.71
CA ILE A 419 13.79 -53.39 2.24
C ILE A 419 12.51 -53.96 1.63
N GLU A 420 11.38 -53.63 2.19
CA GLU A 420 10.07 -54.03 1.72
C GLU A 420 9.45 -52.96 0.83
N THR A 421 8.63 -53.35 -0.15
CA THR A 421 7.92 -52.50 -1.07
C THR A 421 6.44 -52.83 -1.11
N SER A 422 5.62 -51.81 -1.40
CA SER A 422 4.20 -51.98 -1.68
C SER A 422 3.89 -51.98 -3.18
N PHE A 423 4.90 -52.12 -4.01
CA PHE A 423 4.76 -52.12 -5.48
C PHE A 423 5.38 -53.36 -6.11
N PHE A 424 4.82 -53.76 -7.26
CA PHE A 424 5.33 -54.85 -8.04
C PHE A 424 5.21 -54.59 -9.55
N CYS A 425 6.06 -55.21 -10.35
CA CYS A 425 5.86 -55.20 -11.80
C CYS A 425 4.79 -56.22 -12.16
N VAL A 426 3.73 -55.77 -12.81
CA VAL A 426 2.59 -56.63 -13.20
C VAL A 426 3.00 -57.70 -14.19
N PHE A 427 3.90 -57.39 -15.13
CA PHE A 427 4.37 -58.32 -16.15
C PHE A 427 5.34 -59.37 -15.61
N CYS A 428 6.27 -58.97 -14.73
CA CYS A 428 7.26 -59.91 -14.17
C CYS A 428 6.83 -60.58 -12.87
N ASP A 429 5.76 -60.12 -12.25
CA ASP A 429 5.31 -60.49 -10.91
C ASP A 429 6.38 -60.35 -9.82
N VAL A 430 7.22 -59.31 -9.94
CA VAL A 430 8.37 -59.10 -9.07
C VAL A 430 8.16 -57.83 -8.22
N PRO A 431 8.27 -57.91 -6.86
CA PRO A 431 8.19 -56.74 -5.99
C PRO A 431 9.39 -55.83 -6.16
N LEU A 432 9.16 -54.55 -6.51
CA LEU A 432 10.18 -53.55 -6.80
C LEU A 432 9.84 -52.22 -6.19
N CYS A 433 10.81 -51.53 -5.60
CA CYS A 433 10.60 -50.18 -5.10
C CYS A 433 10.33 -49.22 -6.27
N ARG A 434 9.41 -48.29 -6.08
CA ARG A 434 9.07 -47.23 -7.03
C ARG A 434 10.26 -46.31 -7.32
N ASN A 435 11.10 -46.07 -6.34
CA ASN A 435 12.25 -45.16 -6.44
C ASN A 435 13.49 -45.88 -7.00
N GLY A 436 13.57 -45.93 -8.32
CA GLY A 436 14.75 -46.40 -9.05
C GLY A 436 14.91 -47.93 -9.19
N CYS A 437 14.37 -48.76 -8.28
CA CYS A 437 14.51 -50.21 -8.36
C CYS A 437 13.75 -50.83 -9.54
N PHE A 438 12.61 -50.28 -9.91
CA PHE A 438 11.86 -50.73 -11.08
C PHE A 438 12.63 -50.51 -12.36
N ALA A 439 13.18 -49.32 -12.59
CA ALA A 439 13.99 -49.02 -13.75
C ALA A 439 15.29 -49.85 -13.77
N ALA A 440 16.02 -49.90 -12.65
CA ALA A 440 17.28 -50.64 -12.56
C ALA A 440 17.12 -52.15 -12.83
N TYR A 441 16.04 -52.76 -12.32
CA TYR A 441 15.75 -54.17 -12.55
C TYR A 441 15.49 -54.48 -14.03
N HIS A 442 14.69 -53.64 -14.71
CA HIS A 442 14.33 -53.87 -16.11
C HIS A 442 15.48 -53.51 -17.06
N HIS A 443 16.25 -52.46 -16.80
CA HIS A 443 17.44 -52.15 -17.59
C HIS A 443 18.47 -53.31 -17.54
N ARG A 444 18.67 -53.91 -16.38
CA ARG A 444 19.62 -55.03 -16.26
C ARG A 444 19.11 -56.32 -16.95
N ASN A 445 17.81 -56.59 -16.87
CA ASN A 445 17.24 -57.82 -17.41
C ASN A 445 16.71 -57.70 -18.86
N MET A 446 16.76 -56.53 -19.48
CA MET A 446 16.51 -56.28 -20.91
C MET A 446 17.81 -56.33 -21.75
N MET A 447 18.99 -56.35 -21.11
CA MET A 447 20.29 -56.47 -21.77
C MET A 447 20.81 -57.92 -21.77
N THR A 448 20.04 -58.86 -21.25
CA THR A 448 20.25 -60.32 -21.38
C THR A 448 19.11 -60.90 -22.20
#